data_d2fb99dfa1c27ee1abe7bb9883fc8d86
#
_entry.id   d2fb99dfa1c27ee1abe7bb9883fc8d86
#
_cell.length_a   1.000
_cell.length_b   1.000
_cell.length_c   1.000
_cell.angle_alpha   90.00
_cell.angle_beta   90.00
_cell.angle_gamma   90.00
#
_symmetry.space_group_name_H-M   'P 1'
#
loop_
_entity.id
_entity.type
_entity.pdbx_description
1 polymer ?
#
loop_
_entity_poly.entity_id
_entity_poly.type
_entity_poly.pdbx_seq_one_letter_code
_entity_poly.pdbx_strand_id
1 'polypeptide(L)'
;GPIGKLVTVELLPEQLPLLRDGKVELSIDDPEHDAADGHAIDFMRVLVNPKPWRHVGIVRGVAVDQASGEPLAGVLVSAGNTRQATTSEDGSFVLQGVPAGLAVVVGSHPDYEGDTEAADLVAGETVEVRLELVPTGKTRDSLAAQLDKQGKVDLYGIYFDTDKDRLKDESGPVLEQVQALLEARPGLRLVVAGHTDAEGADAHNLDLSNRRAAAVVAWLVARGIAADRLQSEGHGEGRPVAGNDSAAGRALNRRVELREAASADR
;
A
#
# COMPACT_ATOMS: atom_id res chain seq x y z
N GLY A 1 18.89 6.12 5.25
CA GLY A 1 19.89 5.10 5.59
C GLY A 1 19.43 3.74 5.12
N PRO A 2 20.29 2.75 4.88
CA PRO A 2 19.87 1.44 4.43
C PRO A 2 18.91 0.82 5.45
N ILE A 3 17.77 0.37 5.00
CA ILE A 3 16.81 -0.36 5.83
C ILE A 3 17.48 -1.69 6.19
N GLY A 4 17.68 -1.93 7.48
CA GLY A 4 18.30 -3.15 7.98
C GLY A 4 17.50 -4.36 7.51
N LYS A 5 18.17 -5.36 6.95
CA LYS A 5 17.56 -6.63 6.57
C LYS A 5 17.41 -7.49 7.82
N LEU A 6 16.18 -7.87 8.17
CA LEU A 6 15.96 -8.82 9.25
C LEU A 6 16.38 -10.22 8.77
N VAL A 7 17.35 -10.80 9.45
CA VAL A 7 17.79 -12.18 9.23
C VAL A 7 17.34 -13.02 10.40
N THR A 8 16.60 -14.09 10.15
CA THR A 8 16.19 -15.06 11.16
C THR A 8 16.94 -16.38 10.94
N VAL A 9 17.55 -16.85 12.01
CA VAL A 9 18.18 -18.16 12.04
C VAL A 9 17.40 -19.04 13.01
N GLU A 10 16.80 -20.11 12.50
CA GLU A 10 16.16 -21.13 13.34
C GLU A 10 17.22 -22.08 13.88
N LEU A 11 17.27 -22.21 15.20
CA LEU A 11 18.16 -23.16 15.85
C LEU A 11 17.47 -24.51 15.97
N LEU A 12 18.09 -25.52 15.41
CA LEU A 12 17.61 -26.90 15.52
C LEU A 12 17.77 -27.42 16.96
N PRO A 13 16.96 -28.41 17.40
CA PRO A 13 17.03 -28.95 18.74
C PRO A 13 18.42 -29.41 19.19
N GLU A 14 19.23 -29.92 18.25
CA GLU A 14 20.63 -30.33 18.49
C GLU A 14 21.57 -29.15 18.74
N GLN A 15 21.21 -27.94 18.34
CA GLN A 15 22.00 -26.72 18.53
C GLN A 15 21.66 -25.99 19.82
N LEU A 16 20.52 -26.31 20.48
CA LEU A 16 20.11 -25.70 21.73
C LEU A 16 21.11 -25.84 22.88
N PRO A 17 21.89 -26.93 23.00
CA PRO A 17 22.93 -27.02 24.01
C PRO A 17 23.98 -25.92 23.93
N LEU A 18 24.24 -25.36 22.73
CA LEU A 18 25.19 -24.26 22.52
C LEU A 18 24.78 -22.96 23.24
N LEU A 19 23.48 -22.82 23.57
CA LEU A 19 22.98 -21.65 24.32
C LEU A 19 23.19 -21.76 25.83
N ARG A 20 23.56 -22.95 26.35
CA ARG A 20 23.65 -23.19 27.81
C ARG A 20 24.82 -22.48 28.47
N ASP A 21 25.87 -22.19 27.71
CA ASP A 21 27.08 -21.56 28.24
C ASP A 21 26.98 -20.03 28.28
N GLY A 22 25.85 -19.46 27.88
CA GLY A 22 25.58 -18.02 27.91
C GLY A 22 26.43 -17.19 26.91
N LYS A 23 27.13 -17.87 26.00
CA LYS A 23 27.87 -17.21 24.91
C LYS A 23 27.39 -17.77 23.58
N VAL A 24 27.00 -16.88 22.70
CA VAL A 24 26.70 -17.19 21.29
C VAL A 24 27.62 -16.35 20.45
N GLU A 25 28.43 -16.99 19.63
CA GLU A 25 29.25 -16.35 18.61
C GLU A 25 28.52 -16.42 17.28
N LEU A 26 28.20 -15.27 16.73
CA LEU A 26 27.62 -15.13 15.40
C LEU A 26 28.69 -14.62 14.45
N SER A 27 29.09 -15.45 13.50
CA SER A 27 29.94 -15.05 12.38
C SER A 27 29.03 -14.72 11.20
N ILE A 28 29.10 -13.50 10.72
CA ILE A 28 28.44 -13.06 9.48
C ILE A 28 29.54 -12.91 8.46
N ASP A 29 29.55 -13.82 7.50
CA ASP A 29 30.53 -13.87 6.43
C ASP A 29 29.81 -13.75 5.09
N ASP A 30 30.38 -12.98 4.18
CA ASP A 30 29.97 -12.95 2.78
C ASP A 30 31.02 -13.74 1.97
N PRO A 31 30.69 -15.00 1.60
CA PRO A 31 31.65 -15.85 0.89
C PRO A 31 31.93 -15.40 -0.55
N GLU A 32 31.21 -14.42 -1.07
CA GLU A 32 31.31 -13.98 -2.47
C GLU A 32 32.16 -12.70 -2.64
N HIS A 33 32.47 -11.99 -1.57
CA HIS A 33 33.21 -10.71 -1.66
C HIS A 33 34.33 -10.63 -0.59
N ASP A 34 35.56 -10.49 -1.03
CA ASP A 34 36.75 -10.30 -0.18
C ASP A 34 36.86 -8.91 0.47
N ALA A 35 35.86 -8.03 0.30
CA ALA A 35 35.81 -6.72 0.88
C ALA A 35 34.94 -6.75 2.16
N ALA A 36 35.51 -6.35 3.28
CA ALA A 36 34.79 -6.16 4.53
C ALA A 36 33.78 -5.02 4.38
N ASP A 37 32.63 -5.31 3.83
CA ASP A 37 31.48 -4.42 3.86
C ASP A 37 30.95 -4.42 5.29
N GLY A 38 31.14 -3.30 6.00
CA GLY A 38 30.76 -3.20 7.40
C GLY A 38 29.28 -3.49 7.59
N HIS A 39 28.97 -4.56 8.30
CA HIS A 39 27.60 -4.87 8.72
C HIS A 39 27.34 -4.20 10.06
N ALA A 40 26.27 -3.42 10.15
CA ALA A 40 25.75 -2.91 11.41
C ALA A 40 24.62 -3.81 11.89
N ILE A 41 24.71 -4.31 13.13
CA ILE A 41 23.63 -5.03 13.79
C ILE A 41 22.95 -4.04 14.74
N ASP A 42 21.73 -3.62 14.41
CA ASP A 42 20.95 -2.70 15.24
C ASP A 42 20.44 -3.39 16.51
N PHE A 43 20.02 -4.63 16.39
CA PHE A 43 19.60 -5.43 17.55
C PHE A 43 19.70 -6.94 17.25
N MET A 44 19.80 -7.72 18.33
CA MET A 44 19.71 -9.17 18.29
C MET A 44 18.72 -9.64 19.37
N ARG A 45 17.79 -10.51 18.98
CA ARG A 45 16.82 -11.11 19.89
C ARG A 45 16.88 -12.62 19.85
N VAL A 46 17.04 -13.25 21.00
CA VAL A 46 16.96 -14.72 21.14
C VAL A 46 15.58 -15.05 21.69
N LEU A 47 14.84 -15.89 20.97
CA LEU A 47 13.53 -16.39 21.37
C LEU A 47 13.67 -17.84 21.83
N VAL A 48 13.19 -18.12 23.02
CA VAL A 48 13.24 -19.48 23.60
C VAL A 48 11.83 -20.08 23.60
N ASN A 49 11.70 -21.29 23.05
CA ASN A 49 10.45 -22.01 22.86
C ASN A 49 9.37 -21.18 22.13
N PRO A 50 9.67 -20.56 21.02
CA PRO A 50 8.66 -19.86 20.28
C PRO A 50 7.64 -20.89 19.79
N LYS A 51 6.36 -20.59 19.95
CA LYS A 51 5.36 -21.12 19.02
C LYS A 51 5.80 -20.67 17.63
N PRO A 52 5.42 -21.38 16.51
CA PRO A 52 5.98 -21.09 15.18
C PRO A 52 6.15 -19.60 14.96
N TRP A 53 7.42 -19.17 14.82
CA TRP A 53 7.78 -17.77 14.64
C TRP A 53 7.16 -17.28 13.34
N ARG A 54 6.35 -16.29 13.44
CA ARG A 54 5.85 -15.57 12.27
C ARG A 54 6.50 -14.20 12.28
N HIS A 55 7.09 -13.81 11.16
CA HIS A 55 7.63 -12.45 10.95
C HIS A 55 6.48 -11.45 10.80
N VAL A 56 5.64 -11.36 11.81
CA VAL A 56 4.47 -10.49 11.84
C VAL A 56 4.35 -9.79 13.18
N GLY A 57 3.73 -8.64 13.17
CA GLY A 57 3.36 -7.88 14.36
C GLY A 57 1.92 -7.43 14.29
N ILE A 58 1.60 -6.44 15.11
CA ILE A 58 0.29 -5.84 15.23
C ILE A 58 0.42 -4.35 14.92
N VAL A 59 -0.44 -3.85 14.05
CA VAL A 59 -0.66 -2.41 13.88
C VAL A 59 -1.99 -2.09 14.53
N ARG A 60 -2.01 -1.16 15.46
CA ARG A 60 -3.24 -0.61 16.02
C ARG A 60 -3.23 0.91 15.93
N GLY A 61 -4.39 1.50 15.97
CA GLY A 61 -4.45 2.94 15.90
C GLY A 61 -5.85 3.49 15.94
N VAL A 62 -5.94 4.75 15.60
CA VAL A 62 -7.20 5.48 15.48
C VAL A 62 -7.23 6.22 14.16
N ALA A 63 -8.42 6.29 13.56
CA ALA A 63 -8.70 7.20 12.46
C ALA A 63 -9.54 8.37 12.96
N VAL A 64 -9.16 9.57 12.57
CA VAL A 64 -9.84 10.79 13.00
C VAL A 64 -10.09 11.70 11.81
N ASP A 65 -11.09 12.55 11.96
CA ASP A 65 -11.30 13.71 11.09
C ASP A 65 -10.20 14.74 11.34
N GLN A 66 -9.45 15.10 10.30
CA GLN A 66 -8.32 16.02 10.41
C GLN A 66 -8.75 17.43 10.90
N ALA A 67 -9.95 17.88 10.53
CA ALA A 67 -10.41 19.22 10.85
C ALA A 67 -10.95 19.34 12.28
N SER A 68 -11.68 18.35 12.77
CA SER A 68 -12.28 18.35 14.10
C SER A 68 -11.49 17.58 15.15
N GLY A 69 -10.66 16.62 14.72
CA GLY A 69 -9.96 15.67 15.59
C GLY A 69 -10.87 14.58 16.16
N GLU A 70 -12.14 14.53 15.74
CA GLU A 70 -13.10 13.53 16.22
C GLU A 70 -12.83 12.15 15.60
N PRO A 71 -13.08 11.07 16.36
CA PRO A 71 -12.87 9.70 15.85
C PRO A 71 -13.84 9.38 14.71
N LEU A 72 -13.33 8.65 13.71
CA LEU A 72 -14.10 8.22 12.53
C LEU A 72 -14.40 6.73 12.59
N ALA A 73 -15.66 6.39 12.68
CA ALA A 73 -16.18 5.04 12.48
C ALA A 73 -16.27 4.67 11.00
N GLY A 74 -16.17 3.40 10.66
CA GLY A 74 -16.41 2.93 9.30
C GLY A 74 -15.26 3.13 8.32
N VAL A 75 -14.10 3.63 8.77
CA VAL A 75 -12.89 3.74 7.94
C VAL A 75 -12.35 2.34 7.66
N LEU A 76 -12.23 1.98 6.39
CA LEU A 76 -11.54 0.77 5.98
C LEU A 76 -10.04 1.02 6.07
N VAL A 77 -9.37 0.31 6.99
CA VAL A 77 -7.92 0.41 7.20
C VAL A 77 -7.26 -0.84 6.66
N SER A 78 -6.19 -0.67 5.89
CA SER A 78 -5.41 -1.79 5.35
C SER A 78 -3.91 -1.61 5.57
N ALA A 79 -3.20 -2.72 5.79
CA ALA A 79 -1.75 -2.76 5.78
C ALA A 79 -1.28 -3.79 4.74
N GLY A 80 -0.74 -3.31 3.64
CA GLY A 80 -0.45 -4.14 2.47
C GLY A 80 -1.71 -4.80 1.90
N ASN A 81 -1.52 -5.85 1.12
CA ASN A 81 -2.61 -6.52 0.39
C ASN A 81 -3.34 -7.62 1.20
N THR A 82 -3.03 -7.81 2.49
CA THR A 82 -3.47 -9.01 3.21
C THR A 82 -4.14 -8.75 4.55
N ARG A 83 -4.10 -7.54 5.07
CA ARG A 83 -4.63 -7.22 6.39
C ARG A 83 -5.53 -6.00 6.32
N GLN A 84 -6.76 -6.18 6.80
CA GLN A 84 -7.77 -5.14 6.81
C GLN A 84 -8.59 -5.17 8.10
N ALA A 85 -9.07 -4.00 8.48
CA ALA A 85 -10.04 -3.81 9.55
C ALA A 85 -10.91 -2.59 9.22
N THR A 86 -12.08 -2.53 9.80
CA THR A 86 -12.92 -1.32 9.79
C THR A 86 -12.86 -0.70 11.18
N THR A 87 -12.74 0.62 11.25
CA THR A 87 -12.72 1.33 12.54
C THR A 87 -14.06 1.22 13.26
N SER A 88 -13.99 1.07 14.57
CA SER A 88 -15.13 1.09 15.48
C SER A 88 -15.67 2.51 15.73
N GLU A 89 -16.73 2.65 16.53
CA GLU A 89 -17.36 3.94 16.83
C GLU A 89 -16.41 4.97 17.44
N ASP A 90 -15.39 4.52 18.17
CA ASP A 90 -14.34 5.35 18.75
C ASP A 90 -13.15 5.58 17.80
N GLY A 91 -13.30 5.24 16.52
CA GLY A 91 -12.27 5.36 15.50
C GLY A 91 -11.14 4.36 15.60
N SER A 92 -11.16 3.46 16.58
CA SER A 92 -10.06 2.51 16.80
C SER A 92 -10.06 1.36 15.80
N PHE A 93 -8.85 0.84 15.51
CA PHE A 93 -8.65 -0.35 14.68
C PHE A 93 -7.48 -1.18 15.17
N VAL A 94 -7.48 -2.48 14.82
CA VAL A 94 -6.38 -3.41 15.07
C VAL A 94 -6.18 -4.31 13.85
N LEU A 95 -4.98 -4.30 13.29
CA LEU A 95 -4.54 -5.19 12.22
C LEU A 95 -3.55 -6.21 12.80
N GLN A 96 -3.96 -7.46 12.87
CA GLN A 96 -3.11 -8.54 13.37
C GLN A 96 -2.40 -9.28 12.24
N GLY A 97 -1.18 -9.73 12.51
CA GLY A 97 -0.41 -10.52 11.56
C GLY A 97 0.09 -9.71 10.36
N VAL A 98 0.35 -8.43 10.57
CA VAL A 98 1.00 -7.56 9.58
C VAL A 98 2.47 -7.98 9.46
N PRO A 99 3.02 -8.19 8.26
CA PRO A 99 4.43 -8.51 8.07
C PRO A 99 5.34 -7.48 8.74
N ALA A 100 6.39 -7.96 9.42
CA ALA A 100 7.39 -7.09 10.01
C ALA A 100 8.19 -6.36 8.93
N GLY A 101 8.69 -5.19 9.26
CA GLY A 101 9.33 -4.24 8.37
C GLY A 101 8.50 -2.97 8.26
N LEU A 102 8.70 -2.21 7.19
CA LEU A 102 7.93 -1.00 6.97
C LEU A 102 6.48 -1.34 6.58
N ALA A 103 5.55 -1.10 7.50
CA ALA A 103 4.12 -1.25 7.27
C ALA A 103 3.55 0.08 6.74
N VAL A 104 2.97 0.05 5.55
CA VAL A 104 2.21 1.18 5.00
C VAL A 104 0.75 0.93 5.31
N VAL A 105 0.17 1.79 6.13
CA VAL A 105 -1.21 1.72 6.61
C VAL A 105 -2.04 2.75 5.87
N VAL A 106 -3.07 2.31 5.19
CA VAL A 106 -3.95 3.15 4.39
C VAL A 106 -5.34 3.15 5.01
N GLY A 107 -5.88 4.34 5.28
CA GLY A 107 -7.27 4.56 5.66
C GLY A 107 -8.09 5.06 4.48
N SER A 108 -9.28 4.51 4.29
CA SER A 108 -10.21 4.90 3.24
C SER A 108 -11.63 5.00 3.78
N HIS A 109 -12.34 6.07 3.44
CA HIS A 109 -13.74 6.29 3.82
C HIS A 109 -14.48 7.02 2.69
N PRO A 110 -15.77 6.71 2.41
CA PRO A 110 -16.51 7.32 1.30
C PRO A 110 -16.62 8.85 1.34
N ASP A 111 -16.62 9.44 2.52
CA ASP A 111 -16.82 10.88 2.72
C ASP A 111 -15.52 11.64 3.05
N TYR A 112 -14.38 10.96 2.97
CA TYR A 112 -13.06 11.51 3.32
C TYR A 112 -12.01 11.19 2.26
N GLU A 113 -11.07 12.10 2.07
CA GLU A 113 -9.80 11.75 1.41
C GLU A 113 -9.04 10.77 2.30
N GLY A 114 -8.56 9.68 1.69
CA GLY A 114 -7.80 8.68 2.41
C GLY A 114 -6.47 9.22 2.92
N ASP A 115 -6.00 8.63 4.00
CA ASP A 115 -4.70 8.94 4.57
C ASP A 115 -3.79 7.70 4.54
N THR A 116 -2.48 7.95 4.49
CA THR A 116 -1.47 6.89 4.40
C THR A 116 -0.33 7.17 5.36
N GLU A 117 -0.15 6.28 6.33
CA GLU A 117 0.91 6.35 7.31
C GLU A 117 1.88 5.17 7.18
N ALA A 118 3.15 5.44 7.41
CA ALA A 118 4.20 4.45 7.38
C ALA A 118 4.76 4.23 8.79
N ALA A 119 4.79 2.97 9.23
CA ALA A 119 5.31 2.60 10.54
C ALA A 119 6.32 1.44 10.41
N ASP A 120 7.42 1.53 11.16
CA ASP A 120 8.38 0.44 11.25
C ASP A 120 7.92 -0.59 12.29
N LEU A 121 7.55 -1.76 11.82
CA LEU A 121 6.95 -2.82 12.62
C LEU A 121 7.96 -3.93 12.89
N VAL A 122 8.36 -4.06 14.15
CA VAL A 122 9.21 -5.16 14.59
C VAL A 122 8.36 -6.42 14.82
N ALA A 123 8.88 -7.57 14.40
CA ALA A 123 8.20 -8.86 14.56
C ALA A 123 7.85 -9.14 16.03
N GLY A 124 6.58 -9.50 16.28
CA GLY A 124 6.04 -9.75 17.61
C GLY A 124 5.70 -8.49 18.41
N GLU A 125 5.94 -7.31 17.89
CA GLU A 125 5.62 -6.05 18.55
C GLU A 125 4.31 -5.43 18.01
N THR A 126 3.87 -4.40 18.72
CA THR A 126 2.72 -3.59 18.33
C THR A 126 3.19 -2.19 18.06
N VAL A 127 2.82 -1.63 16.91
CA VAL A 127 3.04 -0.23 16.57
C VAL A 127 1.70 0.51 16.57
N GLU A 128 1.73 1.76 17.03
CA GLU A 128 0.57 2.64 17.01
C GLU A 128 0.63 3.58 15.80
N VAL A 129 -0.51 3.74 15.13
CA VAL A 129 -0.67 4.59 13.95
C VAL A 129 -1.90 5.47 14.14
N ARG A 130 -1.79 6.73 13.73
CA ARG A 130 -2.89 7.67 13.68
C ARG A 130 -3.14 8.05 12.23
N LEU A 131 -4.35 7.82 11.76
CA LEU A 131 -4.80 8.24 10.44
C LEU A 131 -5.63 9.52 10.58
N GLU A 132 -5.30 10.54 9.79
CA GLU A 132 -5.98 11.83 9.79
C GLU A 132 -6.64 12.09 8.44
N LEU A 133 -7.90 11.66 8.31
CA LEU A 133 -8.63 11.77 7.06
C LEU A 133 -9.21 13.18 6.89
N VAL A 134 -9.10 13.72 5.69
CA VAL A 134 -9.62 15.04 5.35
C VAL A 134 -11.09 14.94 4.94
N PRO A 135 -12.01 15.64 5.60
CA PRO A 135 -13.40 15.63 5.17
C PRO A 135 -13.54 16.31 3.80
N THR A 136 -14.15 15.62 2.85
CA THR A 136 -14.29 16.09 1.47
C THR A 136 -15.61 16.81 1.21
N GLY A 137 -16.47 16.87 2.23
CA GLY A 137 -17.83 17.40 2.08
C GLY A 137 -18.73 16.57 1.17
N LYS A 138 -18.14 15.90 0.18
CA LYS A 138 -18.63 14.78 -0.64
C LYS A 138 -17.44 14.25 -1.41
N THR A 139 -17.15 12.97 -1.29
CA THR A 139 -16.01 12.32 -1.96
C THR A 139 -16.01 12.53 -3.48
N ARG A 140 -17.20 12.67 -4.10
CA ARG A 140 -17.37 13.02 -5.53
C ARG A 140 -16.76 14.37 -5.88
N ASP A 141 -16.97 15.36 -5.01
CA ASP A 141 -16.51 16.73 -5.26
C ASP A 141 -14.98 16.83 -5.09
N SER A 142 -14.40 15.98 -4.25
CA SER A 142 -12.94 15.91 -4.07
C SER A 142 -12.22 15.37 -5.31
N LEU A 143 -12.61 14.20 -5.83
CA LEU A 143 -12.04 13.69 -7.08
C LEU A 143 -12.26 14.68 -8.23
N ALA A 144 -13.46 15.29 -8.29
CA ALA A 144 -13.79 16.31 -9.27
C ALA A 144 -12.91 17.55 -9.11
N ALA A 145 -12.76 18.05 -7.88
CA ALA A 145 -11.98 19.25 -7.59
C ALA A 145 -10.49 19.05 -7.86
N GLN A 146 -9.94 17.89 -7.52
CA GLN A 146 -8.55 17.55 -7.84
C GLN A 146 -8.33 17.46 -9.35
N LEU A 147 -9.23 16.77 -10.05
CA LEU A 147 -9.17 16.64 -11.50
C LEU A 147 -9.24 18.00 -12.19
N ASP A 148 -10.19 18.86 -11.78
CA ASP A 148 -10.37 20.22 -12.31
C ASP A 148 -9.16 21.12 -12.03
N LYS A 149 -8.55 20.99 -10.84
CA LYS A 149 -7.44 21.82 -10.40
C LYS A 149 -6.09 21.37 -10.95
N GLN A 150 -5.87 20.04 -11.01
CA GLN A 150 -4.58 19.45 -11.32
C GLN A 150 -4.54 18.71 -12.66
N GLY A 151 -5.71 18.50 -13.29
CA GLY A 151 -5.88 17.67 -14.49
C GLY A 151 -5.66 16.18 -14.26
N LYS A 152 -5.39 15.79 -13.03
CA LYS A 152 -5.14 14.40 -12.62
C LYS A 152 -5.44 14.15 -11.16
N VAL A 153 -5.62 12.90 -10.81
CA VAL A 153 -5.73 12.44 -9.43
C VAL A 153 -5.09 11.05 -9.28
N ASP A 154 -4.28 10.88 -8.27
CA ASP A 154 -3.70 9.58 -7.90
C ASP A 154 -4.65 8.83 -6.97
N LEU A 155 -5.05 7.62 -7.35
CA LEU A 155 -5.92 6.75 -6.58
C LEU A 155 -5.09 5.73 -5.82
N TYR A 156 -5.23 5.74 -4.53
CA TYR A 156 -4.73 4.69 -3.63
C TYR A 156 -5.90 3.82 -3.16
N GLY A 157 -5.61 2.60 -2.71
CA GLY A 157 -6.67 1.66 -2.30
C GLY A 157 -7.25 0.82 -3.45
N ILE A 158 -6.65 0.85 -4.63
CA ILE A 158 -6.93 -0.09 -5.70
C ILE A 158 -5.94 -1.25 -5.60
N TYR A 159 -6.44 -2.42 -5.22
CA TYR A 159 -5.64 -3.60 -4.93
C TYR A 159 -5.80 -4.66 -6.00
N PHE A 160 -4.68 -5.33 -6.30
CA PHE A 160 -4.63 -6.46 -7.21
C PHE A 160 -4.02 -7.68 -6.51
N ASP A 161 -4.26 -8.86 -7.03
CA ASP A 161 -3.49 -10.03 -6.65
C ASP A 161 -2.01 -9.82 -7.00
N THR A 162 -1.11 -10.44 -6.23
CA THR A 162 0.33 -10.32 -6.47
C THR A 162 0.67 -10.75 -7.88
N ASP A 163 1.37 -9.88 -8.61
CA ASP A 163 1.80 -10.09 -10.00
C ASP A 163 0.64 -10.37 -10.97
N LYS A 164 -0.58 -9.92 -10.65
CA LYS A 164 -1.77 -10.10 -11.48
C LYS A 164 -2.51 -8.76 -11.68
N ASP A 165 -3.46 -8.80 -12.60
CA ASP A 165 -4.39 -7.74 -12.96
C ASP A 165 -5.80 -7.97 -12.40
N ARG A 166 -5.99 -9.04 -11.62
CA ARG A 166 -7.26 -9.30 -10.95
C ARG A 166 -7.46 -8.31 -9.82
N LEU A 167 -8.49 -7.48 -9.96
CA LEU A 167 -8.96 -6.58 -8.91
C LEU A 167 -9.48 -7.37 -7.71
N LYS A 168 -9.13 -6.91 -6.52
CA LYS A 168 -9.68 -7.43 -5.28
C LYS A 168 -10.96 -6.68 -4.91
N ASP A 169 -11.84 -7.33 -4.17
CA ASP A 169 -13.15 -6.77 -3.76
C ASP A 169 -12.96 -5.50 -2.91
N GLU A 170 -11.86 -5.40 -2.18
CA GLU A 170 -11.47 -4.24 -1.37
C GLU A 170 -11.25 -2.95 -2.18
N SER A 171 -11.03 -3.06 -3.48
CA SER A 171 -10.95 -1.90 -4.38
C SER A 171 -12.33 -1.28 -4.67
N GLY A 172 -13.42 -1.98 -4.35
CA GLY A 172 -14.79 -1.58 -4.63
C GLY A 172 -15.11 -0.13 -4.25
N PRO A 173 -14.91 0.27 -2.99
CA PRO A 173 -15.25 1.62 -2.53
C PRO A 173 -14.59 2.73 -3.33
N VAL A 174 -13.31 2.60 -3.69
CA VAL A 174 -12.59 3.60 -4.49
C VAL A 174 -13.09 3.63 -5.93
N LEU A 175 -13.34 2.46 -6.52
CA LEU A 175 -13.85 2.36 -7.88
C LEU A 175 -15.30 2.87 -8.02
N GLU A 176 -16.13 2.68 -6.99
CA GLU A 176 -17.48 3.22 -6.92
C GLU A 176 -17.50 4.76 -6.89
N GLN A 177 -16.51 5.39 -6.25
CA GLN A 177 -16.35 6.83 -6.28
C GLN A 177 -16.02 7.34 -7.68
N VAL A 178 -15.15 6.63 -8.41
CA VAL A 178 -14.83 6.96 -9.81
C VAL A 178 -16.05 6.77 -10.71
N GLN A 179 -16.81 5.69 -10.53
CA GLN A 179 -18.07 5.45 -11.24
C GLN A 179 -19.03 6.62 -11.01
N ALA A 180 -19.25 6.98 -9.76
CA ALA A 180 -20.16 8.04 -9.38
C ALA A 180 -19.74 9.43 -9.94
N LEU A 181 -18.42 9.71 -10.02
CA LEU A 181 -17.91 10.90 -10.69
C LEU A 181 -18.28 10.91 -12.18
N LEU A 182 -18.07 9.78 -12.86
CA LEU A 182 -18.38 9.63 -14.29
C LEU A 182 -19.88 9.71 -14.57
N GLU A 183 -20.73 9.17 -13.68
CA GLU A 183 -22.20 9.30 -13.77
C GLU A 183 -22.66 10.74 -13.58
N ALA A 184 -22.06 11.46 -12.63
CA ALA A 184 -22.36 12.88 -12.37
C ALA A 184 -21.88 13.81 -13.50
N ARG A 185 -20.90 13.39 -14.30
CA ARG A 185 -20.30 14.17 -15.40
C ARG A 185 -20.34 13.40 -16.73
N PRO A 186 -21.50 13.37 -17.44
CA PRO A 186 -21.65 12.57 -18.66
C PRO A 186 -20.65 12.88 -19.78
N GLY A 187 -20.15 14.14 -19.84
CA GLY A 187 -19.14 14.58 -20.81
C GLY A 187 -17.69 14.26 -20.42
N LEU A 188 -17.44 13.84 -19.17
CA LEU A 188 -16.10 13.56 -18.69
C LEU A 188 -15.56 12.27 -19.35
N ARG A 189 -14.34 12.39 -19.90
CA ARG A 189 -13.57 11.25 -20.43
C ARG A 189 -12.29 11.11 -19.62
N LEU A 190 -11.92 9.90 -19.25
CA LEU A 190 -10.76 9.63 -18.43
C LEU A 190 -9.77 8.69 -19.09
N VAL A 191 -8.50 9.00 -18.87
CA VAL A 191 -7.40 8.05 -19.04
C VAL A 191 -7.09 7.46 -17.67
N VAL A 192 -7.18 6.14 -17.56
CA VAL A 192 -6.79 5.35 -16.40
C VAL A 192 -5.37 4.89 -16.62
N ALA A 193 -4.44 5.40 -15.85
CA ALA A 193 -3.02 5.09 -15.97
C ALA A 193 -2.54 4.21 -14.80
N GLY A 194 -1.98 3.04 -15.12
CA GLY A 194 -1.41 2.13 -14.14
C GLY A 194 0.08 2.40 -13.91
N HIS A 195 0.52 2.29 -12.66
CA HIS A 195 1.92 2.44 -12.27
C HIS A 195 2.37 1.29 -11.38
N THR A 196 3.66 0.97 -11.43
CA THR A 196 4.34 0.01 -10.55
C THR A 196 5.44 0.71 -9.76
N ASP A 197 5.99 0.03 -8.79
CA ASP A 197 7.33 0.35 -8.26
C ASP A 197 8.41 -0.20 -9.20
N ALA A 198 9.68 0.00 -8.83
CA ALA A 198 10.83 -0.44 -9.60
C ALA A 198 11.31 -1.87 -9.23
N GLU A 199 10.45 -2.70 -8.63
CA GLU A 199 10.79 -4.11 -8.41
C GLU A 199 10.43 -4.93 -9.66
N GLY A 200 11.41 -5.64 -10.20
CA GLY A 200 11.25 -6.46 -11.39
C GLY A 200 11.85 -5.86 -12.66
N ALA A 201 11.54 -6.42 -13.80
CA ALA A 201 12.03 -5.94 -15.09
C ALA A 201 11.08 -4.87 -15.66
N ASP A 202 11.61 -3.79 -16.23
CA ASP A 202 10.87 -2.67 -16.81
C ASP A 202 9.77 -3.12 -17.79
N ALA A 203 10.09 -4.07 -18.68
CA ALA A 203 9.12 -4.61 -19.65
C ALA A 203 7.96 -5.35 -18.97
N HIS A 204 8.24 -6.09 -17.89
CA HIS A 204 7.22 -6.76 -17.09
C HIS A 204 6.34 -5.74 -16.35
N ASN A 205 6.95 -4.74 -15.72
CA ASN A 205 6.26 -3.65 -15.03
C ASN A 205 5.35 -2.85 -15.98
N LEU A 206 5.83 -2.59 -17.20
CA LEU A 206 5.03 -1.92 -18.22
C LEU A 206 3.83 -2.77 -18.63
N ASP A 207 4.00 -4.06 -18.90
CA ASP A 207 2.90 -4.96 -19.24
C ASP A 207 1.90 -5.09 -18.08
N LEU A 208 2.38 -5.30 -16.86
CA LEU A 208 1.54 -5.43 -15.65
C LEU A 208 0.70 -4.17 -15.42
N SER A 209 1.30 -2.99 -15.55
CA SER A 209 0.59 -1.72 -15.37
C SER A 209 -0.47 -1.49 -16.44
N ASN A 210 -0.22 -1.87 -17.70
CA ASN A 210 -1.21 -1.84 -18.78
C ASN A 210 -2.40 -2.76 -18.46
N ARG A 211 -2.16 -4.01 -18.07
CA ARG A 211 -3.22 -4.96 -17.74
C ARG A 211 -4.04 -4.49 -16.53
N ARG A 212 -3.42 -3.92 -15.52
CA ARG A 212 -4.11 -3.36 -14.33
C ARG A 212 -4.99 -2.17 -14.69
N ALA A 213 -4.50 -1.24 -15.49
CA ALA A 213 -5.31 -0.13 -16.00
C ALA A 213 -6.52 -0.63 -16.81
N ALA A 214 -6.30 -1.61 -17.69
CA ALA A 214 -7.37 -2.22 -18.45
C ALA A 214 -8.41 -2.95 -17.57
N ALA A 215 -7.99 -3.58 -16.49
CA ALA A 215 -8.90 -4.21 -15.52
C ALA A 215 -9.79 -3.18 -14.80
N VAL A 216 -9.26 -2.02 -14.45
CA VAL A 216 -10.07 -0.92 -13.88
C VAL A 216 -11.08 -0.40 -14.90
N VAL A 217 -10.67 -0.17 -16.14
CA VAL A 217 -11.58 0.22 -17.22
C VAL A 217 -12.69 -0.83 -17.43
N ALA A 218 -12.33 -2.11 -17.50
CA ALA A 218 -13.29 -3.19 -17.63
C ALA A 218 -14.30 -3.23 -16.47
N TRP A 219 -13.85 -2.97 -15.24
CA TRP A 219 -14.71 -2.90 -14.07
C TRP A 219 -15.74 -1.77 -14.18
N LEU A 220 -15.33 -0.57 -14.63
CA LEU A 220 -16.22 0.57 -14.84
C LEU A 220 -17.22 0.32 -15.98
N VAL A 221 -16.75 -0.23 -17.10
CA VAL A 221 -17.60 -0.58 -18.24
C VAL A 221 -18.65 -1.61 -17.85
N ALA A 222 -18.29 -2.63 -17.09
CA ALA A 222 -19.23 -3.65 -16.59
C ALA A 222 -20.34 -3.04 -15.69
N ARG A 223 -20.12 -1.82 -15.16
CA ARG A 223 -21.10 -1.08 -14.36
C ARG A 223 -21.81 0.05 -15.11
N GLY A 224 -21.74 0.03 -16.44
CA GLY A 224 -22.52 0.91 -17.30
C GLY A 224 -21.85 2.18 -17.75
N ILE A 225 -20.58 2.39 -17.42
CA ILE A 225 -19.82 3.52 -18.01
C ILE A 225 -19.50 3.19 -19.45
N ALA A 226 -19.81 4.11 -20.38
CA ALA A 226 -19.56 3.93 -21.80
C ALA A 226 -18.05 3.78 -22.08
N ALA A 227 -17.68 2.74 -22.83
CA ALA A 227 -16.28 2.39 -23.07
C ALA A 227 -15.49 3.49 -23.82
N ASP A 228 -16.16 4.28 -24.68
CA ASP A 228 -15.57 5.38 -25.42
C ASP A 228 -15.18 6.58 -24.55
N ARG A 229 -15.62 6.56 -23.28
CA ARG A 229 -15.23 7.58 -22.28
C ARG A 229 -13.97 7.20 -21.51
N LEU A 230 -13.44 6.01 -21.69
CA LEU A 230 -12.36 5.46 -20.90
C LEU A 230 -11.22 5.00 -21.79
N GLN A 231 -10.01 5.37 -21.43
CA GLN A 231 -8.79 4.86 -22.03
C GLN A 231 -7.91 4.25 -20.93
N SER A 232 -7.13 3.23 -21.25
CA SER A 232 -6.18 2.62 -20.31
C SER A 232 -4.76 2.82 -20.83
N GLU A 233 -3.84 3.16 -19.93
CA GLU A 233 -2.41 3.28 -20.20
C GLU A 233 -1.61 2.62 -19.09
N GLY A 234 -0.47 2.01 -19.40
CA GLY A 234 0.50 1.55 -18.42
C GLY A 234 1.78 2.36 -18.52
N HIS A 235 2.33 2.75 -17.39
CA HIS A 235 3.59 3.49 -17.33
C HIS A 235 4.69 2.68 -16.62
N GLY A 236 4.39 1.48 -16.12
CA GLY A 236 5.34 0.70 -15.32
C GLY A 236 5.90 1.56 -14.20
N GLU A 237 7.20 1.50 -14.01
CA GLU A 237 7.96 2.29 -13.04
C GLU A 237 8.44 3.65 -13.57
N GLY A 238 8.16 3.96 -14.84
CA GLY A 238 8.73 5.13 -15.54
C GLY A 238 8.27 6.50 -15.02
N ARG A 239 7.24 6.55 -14.17
CA ARG A 239 6.70 7.80 -13.61
C ARG A 239 6.51 7.69 -12.09
N PRO A 240 7.59 7.60 -11.31
CA PRO A 240 7.50 7.50 -9.86
C PRO A 240 7.04 8.83 -9.24
N VAL A 241 6.26 8.75 -8.16
CA VAL A 241 5.86 9.90 -7.31
C VAL A 241 6.66 9.95 -6.02
N ALA A 242 7.35 8.85 -5.69
CA ALA A 242 8.22 8.74 -4.53
C ALA A 242 9.47 7.92 -4.85
N GLY A 243 10.49 7.96 -3.99
CA GLY A 243 11.69 7.14 -4.14
C GLY A 243 11.36 5.65 -4.06
N ASN A 244 12.03 4.82 -4.87
CA ASN A 244 11.89 3.37 -4.85
C ASN A 244 12.81 2.65 -3.84
N ASP A 245 13.64 3.41 -3.16
CA ASP A 245 14.60 2.95 -2.14
C ASP A 245 13.92 2.52 -0.83
N SER A 246 12.71 3.03 -0.54
CA SER A 246 11.92 2.68 0.62
C SER A 246 10.66 1.89 0.26
N ALA A 247 10.19 1.03 1.17
CA ALA A 247 8.93 0.30 0.98
C ALA A 247 7.73 1.26 0.92
N ALA A 248 7.75 2.36 1.69
CA ALA A 248 6.73 3.41 1.65
C ALA A 248 6.70 4.08 0.28
N GLY A 249 7.86 4.49 -0.24
CA GLY A 249 7.93 5.09 -1.57
C GLY A 249 7.48 4.15 -2.67
N ARG A 250 7.87 2.89 -2.62
CA ARG A 250 7.37 1.87 -3.56
C ARG A 250 5.85 1.69 -3.46
N ALA A 251 5.27 1.72 -2.25
CA ALA A 251 3.83 1.63 -2.07
C ALA A 251 3.09 2.81 -2.72
N LEU A 252 3.62 4.03 -2.63
CA LEU A 252 3.07 5.20 -3.31
C LEU A 252 3.21 5.10 -4.83
N ASN A 253 4.27 4.46 -5.34
CA ASN A 253 4.45 4.25 -6.77
C ASN A 253 3.46 3.22 -7.34
N ARG A 254 3.04 2.22 -6.57
CA ARG A 254 1.99 1.26 -6.96
C ARG A 254 0.60 1.88 -6.85
N ARG A 255 0.23 2.67 -7.84
CA ARG A 255 -1.03 3.42 -7.88
C ARG A 255 -1.74 3.34 -9.21
N VAL A 256 -2.97 3.79 -9.24
CA VAL A 256 -3.73 4.11 -10.45
C VAL A 256 -3.93 5.62 -10.50
N GLU A 257 -3.54 6.26 -11.59
CA GLU A 257 -3.74 7.69 -11.84
C GLU A 257 -4.94 7.85 -12.77
N LEU A 258 -5.84 8.78 -12.48
CA LEU A 258 -6.86 9.25 -13.41
C LEU A 258 -6.43 10.59 -13.99
N ARG A 259 -6.59 10.74 -15.30
CA ARG A 259 -6.38 12.01 -16.01
C ARG A 259 -7.57 12.30 -16.91
N GLU A 260 -7.94 13.57 -17.04
CA GLU A 260 -8.90 13.95 -18.05
C GLU A 260 -8.32 13.70 -19.45
N ALA A 261 -9.05 12.98 -20.29
CA ALA A 261 -8.64 12.76 -21.66
C ALA A 261 -8.79 14.07 -22.45
N ALA A 262 -7.77 14.41 -23.23
CA ALA A 262 -7.86 15.57 -24.11
C ALA A 262 -9.11 15.45 -25.00
N SER A 263 -9.90 16.53 -25.05
CA SER A 263 -11.07 16.59 -25.95
C SER A 263 -10.62 16.36 -27.39
N ALA A 264 -11.26 15.40 -28.06
CA ALA A 264 -10.96 15.08 -29.45
C ALA A 264 -11.42 16.18 -30.46
N ASP A 265 -11.92 17.32 -29.94
CA ASP A 265 -12.37 18.47 -30.74
C ASP A 265 -11.34 19.60 -30.71
N ARG A 266 -10.44 19.56 -31.69
CA ARG A 266 -9.86 20.74 -32.30
C ARG A 266 -9.73 20.54 -33.81
#